data_b7fe0bad105eb2fec9ff704057ad82ad
#
_entry.id   b7fe0bad105eb2fec9ff704057ad82ad
#
_cell.length_a   1.000
_cell.length_b   1.000
_cell.length_c   1.000
_cell.angle_alpha   90.00
_cell.angle_beta   90.00
_cell.angle_gamma   90.00
#
_symmetry.space_group_name_H-M   'P 1'
#
loop_
_entity.id
_entity.type
_entity.pdbx_description
1 polymer ?
#
loop_
_entity_poly.entity_id
_entity_poly.type
_entity_poly.pdbx_seq_one_letter_code
_entity_poly.pdbx_strand_id
1 'polypeptide(L)'
;MSQSEQSEQPYRQPEATPVGHDGTRVVIQERPAWAISGWLGVVIAVAAVAGAIAVGKSSPVIDVVLIIVAVLTASALVIVQPGQTKVVRFFGSYVGTVRSSGFWLLLPLSDRRSLSVRVRNFETNHLKVNDAEGNPVEIAAIVVWQVADTSRAVYAVDSFVNFIEVQAESALRHVATTHPYDDAGGDGTSLRGSTDIVAAELAREVA
;
A
#
# COMPACT_ATOMS: atom_id res chain seq x y z
N MET A 1 30.47 0.98 53.84
CA MET A 1 29.01 0.86 53.99
C MET A 1 28.40 1.31 52.69
N SER A 2 27.97 0.35 51.98
CA SER A 2 27.48 0.42 50.60
C SER A 2 25.95 0.37 50.60
N GLN A 3 25.31 1.26 49.97
CA GLN A 3 23.94 1.22 49.44
C GLN A 3 23.88 2.36 48.42
N SER A 4 23.41 2.29 47.28
CA SER A 4 22.69 1.32 46.46
C SER A 4 22.66 1.92 45.05
N GLU A 5 23.36 1.30 44.13
CA GLU A 5 23.10 1.50 42.71
C GLU A 5 21.83 0.72 42.35
N GLN A 6 20.69 1.37 42.48
CA GLN A 6 19.51 0.92 41.76
C GLN A 6 19.61 1.45 40.34
N SER A 7 20.00 0.56 39.44
CA SER A 7 19.95 0.75 38.01
C SER A 7 18.54 1.16 37.59
N GLU A 8 18.35 2.41 37.23
CA GLU A 8 17.18 2.87 36.49
C GLU A 8 17.13 2.12 35.14
N GLN A 9 16.33 1.09 35.11
CA GLN A 9 15.91 0.52 33.82
C GLN A 9 15.09 1.58 33.11
N PRO A 10 15.47 1.95 31.84
CA PRO A 10 14.67 2.88 31.08
C PRO A 10 13.29 2.25 30.87
N TYR A 11 12.26 2.99 31.25
CA TYR A 11 10.86 2.62 31.06
C TYR A 11 10.62 2.28 29.57
N ARG A 12 10.63 0.99 29.25
CA ARG A 12 10.14 0.52 27.93
C ARG A 12 8.65 0.82 27.92
N GLN A 13 8.28 1.80 27.12
CA GLN A 13 6.88 1.97 26.75
C GLN A 13 6.38 0.62 26.25
N PRO A 14 5.29 0.07 26.77
CA PRO A 14 4.69 -1.10 26.19
C PRO A 14 4.34 -0.75 24.75
N GLU A 15 4.91 -1.48 23.78
CA GLU A 15 4.43 -1.41 22.39
C GLU A 15 2.92 -1.53 22.46
N ALA A 16 2.24 -0.47 22.04
CA ALA A 16 0.79 -0.45 22.00
C ALA A 16 0.32 -1.59 21.09
N THR A 17 0.07 -2.74 21.68
CA THR A 17 -0.59 -3.85 21.02
C THR A 17 -1.98 -3.34 20.68
N PRO A 18 -2.31 -3.15 19.40
CA PRO A 18 -3.65 -2.73 19.02
C PRO A 18 -4.64 -3.74 19.60
N VAL A 19 -5.65 -3.23 20.30
CA VAL A 19 -6.77 -4.01 20.84
C VAL A 19 -7.51 -4.64 19.66
N GLY A 20 -7.20 -5.88 19.39
CA GLY A 20 -7.82 -6.67 18.33
C GLY A 20 -7.23 -8.08 18.44
N HIS A 21 -8.11 -9.06 18.46
CA HIS A 21 -7.80 -10.49 18.52
C HIS A 21 -6.43 -10.83 17.91
N ASP A 22 -5.68 -11.73 18.53
CA ASP A 22 -4.49 -12.40 17.98
C ASP A 22 -4.82 -13.24 16.72
N GLY A 23 -5.72 -12.73 15.90
CA GLY A 23 -5.98 -13.19 14.55
C GLY A 23 -4.72 -12.95 13.72
N THR A 24 -4.28 -13.94 13.02
CA THR A 24 -3.15 -13.96 12.10
C THR A 24 -3.09 -12.67 11.26
N ARG A 25 -2.32 -11.69 11.74
CA ARG A 25 -1.98 -10.53 10.92
C ARG A 25 -1.27 -11.04 9.68
N VAL A 26 -1.83 -10.75 8.55
CA VAL A 26 -1.18 -11.07 7.27
C VAL A 26 0.04 -10.16 7.14
N VAL A 27 1.19 -10.64 7.65
CA VAL A 27 2.48 -9.94 7.53
C VAL A 27 3.07 -10.29 6.18
N ILE A 28 2.65 -9.57 5.15
CA ILE A 28 3.23 -9.68 3.82
C ILE A 28 4.16 -8.50 3.64
N GLN A 29 5.45 -8.80 3.40
CA GLN A 29 6.43 -7.80 2.98
C GLN A 29 6.45 -7.72 1.46
N GLU A 30 6.47 -6.49 0.94
CA GLU A 30 6.60 -6.28 -0.49
C GLU A 30 7.92 -6.83 -1.01
N ARG A 31 7.84 -7.64 -2.07
CA ARG A 31 9.00 -8.20 -2.78
C ARG A 31 8.90 -7.86 -4.25
N PRO A 32 10.01 -7.55 -4.92
CA PRO A 32 9.99 -7.38 -6.36
C PRO A 32 9.57 -8.71 -7.03
N ALA A 33 8.61 -8.62 -7.94
CA ALA A 33 8.25 -9.77 -8.75
C ALA A 33 9.34 -10.04 -9.78
N TRP A 34 9.57 -11.32 -10.08
CA TRP A 34 10.42 -11.71 -11.20
C TRP A 34 9.77 -11.27 -12.51
N ALA A 35 10.41 -10.37 -13.22
CA ALA A 35 9.91 -9.77 -14.45
C ALA A 35 11.05 -9.67 -15.48
N ILE A 36 10.79 -10.15 -16.68
CA ILE A 36 11.71 -10.06 -17.81
C ILE A 36 11.09 -9.13 -18.85
N SER A 37 11.91 -8.59 -19.75
CA SER A 37 11.43 -7.76 -20.87
C SER A 37 10.34 -8.49 -21.66
N GLY A 38 9.18 -7.85 -21.82
CA GLY A 38 8.05 -8.40 -22.57
C GLY A 38 8.37 -8.65 -24.04
N TRP A 39 9.33 -7.89 -24.62
CA TRP A 39 9.78 -8.09 -26.00
C TRP A 39 10.39 -9.48 -26.20
N LEU A 40 11.09 -10.00 -25.21
CA LEU A 40 11.60 -11.39 -25.27
C LEU A 40 10.44 -12.39 -25.34
N GLY A 41 9.39 -12.16 -24.56
CA GLY A 41 8.18 -12.99 -24.60
C GLY A 41 7.49 -12.95 -25.98
N VAL A 42 7.43 -11.78 -26.61
CA VAL A 42 6.89 -11.67 -27.97
C VAL A 42 7.72 -12.49 -28.97
N VAL A 43 9.04 -12.40 -28.91
CA VAL A 43 9.94 -13.18 -29.77
C VAL A 43 9.72 -14.68 -29.57
N ILE A 44 9.65 -15.14 -28.31
CA ILE A 44 9.39 -16.55 -28.00
C ILE A 44 8.02 -16.99 -28.53
N ALA A 45 6.98 -16.21 -28.31
CA ALA A 45 5.63 -16.55 -28.76
C ALA A 45 5.56 -16.62 -30.32
N VAL A 46 6.15 -15.65 -31.01
CA VAL A 46 6.21 -15.63 -32.47
C VAL A 46 7.00 -16.80 -33.03
N ALA A 47 8.17 -17.10 -32.43
CA ALA A 47 8.99 -18.25 -32.81
C ALA A 47 8.26 -19.59 -32.60
N ALA A 48 7.51 -19.71 -31.51
CA ALA A 48 6.71 -20.90 -31.22
C ALA A 48 5.58 -21.09 -32.23
N VAL A 49 4.86 -20.01 -32.58
CA VAL A 49 3.81 -20.05 -33.62
C VAL A 49 4.39 -20.37 -35.00
N ALA A 50 5.47 -19.72 -35.37
CA ALA A 50 6.14 -20.00 -36.66
C ALA A 50 6.64 -21.44 -36.74
N GLY A 51 7.20 -21.96 -35.63
CA GLY A 51 7.61 -23.37 -35.55
C GLY A 51 6.44 -24.34 -35.65
N ALA A 52 5.30 -24.04 -35.03
CA ALA A 52 4.08 -24.85 -35.15
C ALA A 52 3.59 -24.92 -36.61
N ILE A 53 3.55 -23.78 -37.30
CA ILE A 53 3.16 -23.73 -38.70
C ILE A 53 4.12 -24.54 -39.59
N ALA A 54 5.43 -24.49 -39.29
CA ALA A 54 6.44 -25.22 -40.08
C ALA A 54 6.41 -26.73 -39.90
N VAL A 55 6.15 -27.18 -38.65
CA VAL A 55 6.24 -28.60 -38.22
C VAL A 55 4.87 -29.30 -38.26
N GLY A 56 3.78 -28.60 -38.17
CA GLY A 56 2.44 -29.12 -37.91
C GLY A 56 1.94 -30.27 -38.79
N LYS A 57 2.49 -30.45 -40.00
CA LYS A 57 2.20 -31.61 -40.86
C LYS A 57 3.10 -32.83 -40.60
N SER A 58 4.25 -32.60 -39.97
CA SER A 58 5.27 -33.65 -39.78
C SER A 58 5.20 -34.34 -38.43
N SER A 59 4.78 -33.62 -37.36
CA SER A 59 4.67 -34.15 -36.03
C SER A 59 3.60 -33.42 -35.21
N PRO A 60 2.41 -34.02 -35.05
CA PRO A 60 1.30 -33.36 -34.36
C PRO A 60 1.59 -33.14 -32.87
N VAL A 61 2.45 -33.94 -32.27
CA VAL A 61 2.83 -33.77 -30.85
C VAL A 61 3.66 -32.50 -30.64
N ILE A 62 4.64 -32.26 -31.51
CA ILE A 62 5.50 -31.09 -31.45
C ILE A 62 4.66 -29.81 -31.72
N ASP A 63 3.73 -29.88 -32.64
CA ASP A 63 2.81 -28.78 -32.95
C ASP A 63 1.99 -28.37 -31.72
N VAL A 64 1.36 -29.34 -31.04
CA VAL A 64 0.60 -29.10 -29.82
C VAL A 64 1.47 -28.46 -28.71
N VAL A 65 2.71 -28.96 -28.52
CA VAL A 65 3.63 -28.40 -27.52
C VAL A 65 3.98 -26.94 -27.86
N LEU A 66 4.27 -26.61 -29.11
CA LEU A 66 4.60 -25.26 -29.54
C LEU A 66 3.40 -24.30 -29.37
N ILE A 67 2.20 -24.76 -29.67
CA ILE A 67 0.98 -23.98 -29.42
C ILE A 67 0.79 -23.71 -27.91
N ILE A 68 0.98 -24.71 -27.07
CA ILE A 68 0.90 -24.53 -25.61
C ILE A 68 1.93 -23.50 -25.13
N VAL A 69 3.17 -23.57 -25.60
CA VAL A 69 4.22 -22.59 -25.26
C VAL A 69 3.84 -21.19 -25.71
N ALA A 70 3.31 -21.03 -26.93
CA ALA A 70 2.86 -19.76 -27.43
C ALA A 70 1.73 -19.17 -26.57
N VAL A 71 0.74 -19.97 -26.21
CA VAL A 71 -0.40 -19.53 -25.37
C VAL A 71 0.06 -19.16 -23.95
N LEU A 72 0.91 -19.98 -23.33
CA LEU A 72 1.47 -19.69 -22.00
C LEU A 72 2.29 -18.41 -22.00
N THR A 73 3.15 -18.23 -23.02
CA THR A 73 3.96 -17.00 -23.15
C THR A 73 3.10 -15.78 -23.40
N ALA A 74 2.09 -15.88 -24.26
CA ALA A 74 1.15 -14.80 -24.51
C ALA A 74 0.37 -14.42 -23.22
N SER A 75 -0.05 -15.41 -22.44
CA SER A 75 -0.73 -15.18 -21.16
C SER A 75 0.17 -14.52 -20.11
N ALA A 76 1.48 -14.64 -20.24
CA ALA A 76 2.48 -14.07 -19.33
C ALA A 76 2.81 -12.61 -19.61
N LEU A 77 2.42 -12.07 -20.78
CA LEU A 77 2.67 -10.68 -21.17
C LEU A 77 1.79 -9.71 -20.39
N VAL A 78 2.38 -8.60 -19.94
CA VAL A 78 1.66 -7.55 -19.21
C VAL A 78 2.24 -6.18 -19.51
N ILE A 79 1.35 -5.18 -19.55
CA ILE A 79 1.72 -3.77 -19.62
C ILE A 79 1.46 -3.13 -18.27
N VAL A 80 2.48 -2.46 -17.73
CA VAL A 80 2.42 -1.67 -16.49
C VAL A 80 2.47 -0.19 -16.88
N GLN A 81 1.40 0.54 -16.59
CA GLN A 81 1.33 1.97 -16.89
C GLN A 81 2.09 2.80 -15.85
N PRO A 82 2.63 3.98 -16.21
CA PRO A 82 3.22 4.91 -15.25
C PRO A 82 2.23 5.30 -14.14
N GLY A 83 2.68 5.25 -12.87
CA GLY A 83 1.84 5.52 -11.70
C GLY A 83 0.93 4.35 -11.31
N GLN A 84 1.13 3.17 -11.89
CA GLN A 84 0.49 1.92 -11.47
C GLN A 84 1.53 0.87 -11.13
N THR A 85 1.15 -0.03 -10.25
CA THR A 85 1.89 -1.25 -9.93
C THR A 85 1.02 -2.46 -10.21
N LYS A 86 1.66 -3.59 -10.49
CA LYS A 86 0.99 -4.89 -10.63
C LYS A 86 1.41 -5.81 -9.50
N VAL A 87 0.46 -6.15 -8.65
CA VAL A 87 0.61 -7.17 -7.63
C VAL A 87 0.31 -8.52 -8.26
N VAL A 88 1.28 -9.42 -8.21
CA VAL A 88 1.25 -10.73 -8.88
C VAL A 88 0.98 -11.82 -7.85
N ARG A 89 -0.06 -12.62 -8.11
CA ARG A 89 -0.40 -13.83 -7.33
C ARG A 89 -0.31 -15.06 -8.22
N PHE A 90 0.17 -16.13 -7.65
CA PHE A 90 0.22 -17.42 -8.32
C PHE A 90 -0.44 -18.47 -7.45
N PHE A 91 -1.53 -19.06 -7.92
CA PHE A 91 -2.36 -20.01 -7.18
C PHE A 91 -2.71 -19.56 -5.75
N GLY A 92 -3.11 -18.28 -5.59
CA GLY A 92 -3.48 -17.71 -4.30
C GLY A 92 -2.32 -17.18 -3.45
N SER A 93 -1.07 -17.53 -3.75
CA SER A 93 0.11 -17.05 -3.05
C SER A 93 0.64 -15.75 -3.65
N TYR A 94 1.05 -14.80 -2.80
CA TYR A 94 1.73 -13.58 -3.23
C TYR A 94 3.14 -13.90 -3.73
N VAL A 95 3.44 -13.55 -4.97
CA VAL A 95 4.76 -13.77 -5.60
C VAL A 95 5.62 -12.51 -5.53
N GLY A 96 5.01 -11.36 -5.78
CA GLY A 96 5.73 -10.09 -5.77
C GLY A 96 4.96 -8.98 -6.47
N THR A 97 5.58 -7.80 -6.52
CA THR A 97 5.02 -6.59 -7.13
C THR A 97 5.95 -6.06 -8.21
N VAL A 98 5.39 -5.67 -9.35
CA VAL A 98 6.10 -4.96 -10.43
C VAL A 98 5.76 -3.48 -10.33
N ARG A 99 6.75 -2.66 -9.97
CA ARG A 99 6.61 -1.19 -9.87
C ARG A 99 7.07 -0.46 -11.11
N SER A 100 7.98 -1.06 -11.87
CA SER A 100 8.52 -0.44 -13.09
C SER A 100 7.46 -0.41 -14.18
N SER A 101 7.21 0.77 -14.73
CA SER A 101 6.36 0.91 -15.91
C SER A 101 7.03 0.31 -17.13
N GLY A 102 6.22 -0.22 -18.06
CA GLY A 102 6.73 -0.83 -19.26
C GLY A 102 6.00 -2.10 -19.66
N PHE A 103 6.62 -2.82 -20.60
CA PHE A 103 6.13 -4.08 -21.10
C PHE A 103 6.96 -5.24 -20.54
N TRP A 104 6.30 -6.14 -19.81
CA TRP A 104 6.96 -7.18 -19.04
C TRP A 104 6.39 -8.56 -19.34
N LEU A 105 7.25 -9.56 -19.23
CA LEU A 105 6.91 -10.96 -19.18
C LEU A 105 6.96 -11.42 -17.72
N LEU A 106 5.82 -11.86 -17.20
CA LEU A 106 5.67 -12.36 -15.83
C LEU A 106 5.44 -13.87 -15.84
N LEU A 107 5.15 -14.45 -14.66
CA LEU A 107 4.75 -15.84 -14.59
C LEU A 107 3.47 -16.07 -15.41
N PRO A 108 3.42 -17.10 -16.27
CA PRO A 108 2.18 -17.51 -16.91
C PRO A 108 1.16 -17.97 -15.86
N LEU A 109 -0.13 -17.93 -16.19
CA LEU A 109 -1.23 -18.37 -15.33
C LEU A 109 -1.29 -17.63 -13.97
N SER A 110 -0.61 -16.49 -13.83
CA SER A 110 -0.68 -15.66 -12.62
C SER A 110 -1.86 -14.70 -12.69
N ASP A 111 -2.52 -14.51 -11.55
CA ASP A 111 -3.49 -13.44 -11.35
C ASP A 111 -2.76 -12.12 -11.04
N ARG A 112 -3.26 -11.01 -11.58
CA ARG A 112 -2.58 -9.70 -11.53
C ARG A 112 -3.56 -8.61 -11.15
N ARG A 113 -3.32 -7.98 -10.01
CA ARG A 113 -4.13 -6.86 -9.55
C ARG A 113 -3.38 -5.55 -9.78
N SER A 114 -4.00 -4.61 -10.49
CA SER A 114 -3.45 -3.26 -10.66
C SER A 114 -3.78 -2.41 -9.45
N LEU A 115 -2.79 -1.66 -8.98
CA LEU A 115 -2.95 -0.69 -7.91
C LEU A 115 -2.33 0.65 -8.34
N SER A 116 -3.05 1.74 -8.13
CA SER A 116 -2.51 3.09 -8.37
C SER A 116 -1.63 3.51 -7.19
N VAL A 117 -0.42 3.97 -7.50
CA VAL A 117 0.52 4.56 -6.52
C VAL A 117 0.63 6.07 -6.71
N ARG A 118 -0.31 6.68 -7.43
CA ARG A 118 -0.38 8.13 -7.60
C ARG A 118 -0.81 8.77 -6.30
N VAL A 119 -0.37 10.00 -6.08
CA VAL A 119 -0.86 10.83 -4.98
C VAL A 119 -2.35 11.07 -5.16
N ARG A 120 -3.10 10.95 -4.07
CA ARG A 120 -4.53 11.22 -3.98
C ARG A 120 -4.79 12.17 -2.82
N ASN A 121 -5.90 12.85 -2.86
CA ASN A 121 -6.39 13.66 -1.76
C ASN A 121 -7.88 13.36 -1.53
N PHE A 122 -8.32 13.58 -0.31
CA PHE A 122 -9.73 13.66 0.06
C PHE A 122 -9.88 14.69 1.18
N GLU A 123 -11.08 15.19 1.34
CA GLU A 123 -11.47 16.06 2.42
C GLU A 123 -12.27 15.22 3.42
N THR A 124 -11.92 15.33 4.71
CA THR A 124 -12.68 14.66 5.77
C THR A 124 -14.05 15.31 5.90
N ASN A 125 -14.99 14.58 6.47
CA ASN A 125 -16.28 15.20 6.86
C ASN A 125 -16.04 16.31 7.88
N HIS A 126 -16.94 17.30 7.90
CA HIS A 126 -16.96 18.31 8.95
C HIS A 126 -17.31 17.65 10.29
N LEU A 127 -16.38 17.68 11.22
CA LEU A 127 -16.54 17.09 12.55
C LEU A 127 -16.84 18.20 13.56
N LYS A 128 -17.90 18.01 14.33
CA LYS A 128 -18.20 18.83 15.50
C LYS A 128 -17.59 18.18 16.73
N VAL A 129 -16.59 18.82 17.30
CA VAL A 129 -15.82 18.32 18.45
C VAL A 129 -15.64 19.43 19.45
N ASN A 130 -15.33 19.08 20.70
CA ASN A 130 -14.89 20.07 21.68
C ASN A 130 -13.35 20.14 21.67
N ASP A 131 -12.81 21.32 21.75
CA ASP A 131 -11.37 21.54 21.91
C ASP A 131 -10.87 21.16 23.33
N ALA A 132 -9.59 21.37 23.61
CA ALA A 132 -9.02 21.09 24.92
C ALA A 132 -9.63 21.91 26.06
N GLU A 133 -10.23 23.06 25.77
CA GLU A 133 -10.93 23.93 26.73
C GLU A 133 -12.42 23.61 26.86
N GLY A 134 -12.96 22.70 26.03
CA GLY A 134 -14.37 22.33 26.01
C GLY A 134 -15.24 23.19 25.08
N ASN A 135 -14.66 24.07 24.27
CA ASN A 135 -15.40 24.87 23.30
C ASN A 135 -15.81 24.01 22.09
N PRO A 136 -17.04 24.08 21.62
CA PRO A 136 -17.46 23.37 20.42
C PRO A 136 -16.86 24.02 19.17
N VAL A 137 -16.08 23.26 18.42
CA VAL A 137 -15.45 23.67 17.16
C VAL A 137 -15.87 22.74 16.02
N GLU A 138 -15.94 23.29 14.82
CA GLU A 138 -16.21 22.53 13.61
C GLU A 138 -14.93 22.53 12.76
N ILE A 139 -14.43 21.33 12.47
CA ILE A 139 -13.13 21.13 11.80
C ILE A 139 -13.26 20.15 10.63
N ALA A 140 -12.45 20.37 9.61
CA ALA A 140 -12.22 19.45 8.50
C ALA A 140 -10.75 19.52 8.08
N ALA A 141 -10.25 18.49 7.45
CA ALA A 141 -8.87 18.45 6.95
C ALA A 141 -8.83 17.88 5.52
N ILE A 142 -7.90 18.40 4.71
CA ILE A 142 -7.55 17.82 3.41
C ILE A 142 -6.36 16.92 3.63
N VAL A 143 -6.54 15.62 3.39
CA VAL A 143 -5.51 14.61 3.56
C VAL A 143 -4.94 14.24 2.19
N VAL A 144 -3.64 14.41 2.01
CA VAL A 144 -2.90 14.04 0.81
C VAL A 144 -2.09 12.78 1.11
N TRP A 145 -2.28 11.73 0.34
CA TRP A 145 -1.67 10.43 0.60
C TRP A 145 -1.32 9.67 -0.67
N GLN A 146 -0.47 8.67 -0.54
CA GLN A 146 -0.12 7.72 -1.60
C GLN A 146 0.19 6.34 -1.02
N VAL A 147 0.06 5.29 -1.82
CA VAL A 147 0.38 3.93 -1.40
C VAL A 147 1.89 3.72 -1.42
N ALA A 148 2.48 3.55 -0.22
CA ALA A 148 3.90 3.21 -0.07
C ALA A 148 4.16 1.70 -0.20
N ASP A 149 3.34 0.85 0.46
CA ASP A 149 3.43 -0.61 0.40
C ASP A 149 2.18 -1.18 -0.27
N THR A 150 2.37 -1.69 -1.48
CA THR A 150 1.28 -2.22 -2.30
C THR A 150 0.78 -3.57 -1.82
N SER A 151 1.62 -4.35 -1.17
CA SER A 151 1.24 -5.65 -0.63
C SER A 151 0.32 -5.49 0.56
N ARG A 152 0.61 -4.58 1.47
CA ARG A 152 -0.24 -4.25 2.61
C ARG A 152 -1.58 -3.65 2.16
N ALA A 153 -1.55 -2.73 1.20
CA ALA A 153 -2.77 -2.12 0.67
C ALA A 153 -3.74 -3.12 0.04
N VAL A 154 -3.22 -4.25 -0.51
CA VAL A 154 -4.06 -5.27 -1.17
C VAL A 154 -4.50 -6.38 -0.24
N TYR A 155 -3.70 -6.73 0.79
CA TYR A 155 -3.91 -7.94 1.58
C TYR A 155 -4.13 -7.70 3.08
N ALA A 156 -3.70 -6.57 3.63
CA ALA A 156 -3.83 -6.30 5.05
C ALA A 156 -5.18 -5.67 5.42
N VAL A 157 -5.82 -4.98 4.48
CA VAL A 157 -7.11 -4.31 4.67
C VAL A 157 -8.04 -4.60 3.49
N ASP A 158 -9.33 -4.68 3.75
CA ASP A 158 -10.33 -4.92 2.71
C ASP A 158 -10.44 -3.72 1.76
N SER A 159 -10.57 -2.52 2.31
CA SER A 159 -10.58 -1.25 1.59
C SER A 159 -9.61 -0.27 2.23
N PHE A 160 -8.42 -0.13 1.64
CA PHE A 160 -7.42 0.80 2.14
C PHE A 160 -7.87 2.27 2.04
N VAL A 161 -8.73 2.62 1.09
CA VAL A 161 -9.27 3.98 0.96
C VAL A 161 -10.14 4.30 2.15
N ASN A 162 -11.14 3.48 2.42
CA ASN A 162 -12.04 3.65 3.57
C ASN A 162 -11.28 3.59 4.90
N PHE A 163 -10.27 2.73 4.98
CA PHE A 163 -9.41 2.64 6.18
C PHE A 163 -8.70 3.97 6.45
N ILE A 164 -8.08 4.59 5.43
CA ILE A 164 -7.38 5.87 5.57
C ILE A 164 -8.38 6.99 5.95
N GLU A 165 -9.57 7.02 5.35
CA GLU A 165 -10.60 8.01 5.66
C GLU A 165 -11.02 7.94 7.14
N VAL A 166 -11.33 6.76 7.64
CA VAL A 166 -11.72 6.54 9.04
C VAL A 166 -10.57 6.87 10.00
N GLN A 167 -9.34 6.49 9.67
CA GLN A 167 -8.17 6.83 10.49
C GLN A 167 -7.91 8.34 10.53
N ALA A 168 -8.03 9.01 9.39
CA ALA A 168 -7.86 10.45 9.32
C ALA A 168 -8.91 11.22 10.14
N GLU A 169 -10.17 10.79 10.10
CA GLU A 169 -11.23 11.38 10.94
C GLU A 169 -10.99 11.13 12.43
N SER A 170 -10.51 9.93 12.80
CA SER A 170 -10.18 9.59 14.18
C SER A 170 -9.01 10.42 14.70
N ALA A 171 -7.93 10.53 13.93
CA ALA A 171 -6.77 11.34 14.25
C ALA A 171 -7.12 12.83 14.35
N LEU A 172 -7.93 13.35 13.41
CA LEU A 172 -8.40 14.73 13.43
C LEU A 172 -9.19 15.04 14.71
N ARG A 173 -10.06 14.12 15.13
CA ARG A 173 -10.81 14.27 16.39
C ARG A 173 -9.87 14.26 17.59
N HIS A 174 -8.89 13.37 17.62
CA HIS A 174 -7.92 13.29 18.71
C HIS A 174 -7.10 14.59 18.82
N VAL A 175 -6.52 15.03 17.72
CA VAL A 175 -5.74 16.28 17.68
C VAL A 175 -6.58 17.50 18.09
N ALA A 176 -7.83 17.55 17.65
CA ALA A 176 -8.72 18.65 18.02
C ALA A 176 -9.05 18.69 19.51
N THR A 177 -9.19 17.54 20.16
CA THR A 177 -9.46 17.48 21.61
C THR A 177 -8.24 17.73 22.48
N THR A 178 -7.02 17.61 21.94
CA THR A 178 -5.77 17.83 22.65
C THR A 178 -5.25 19.26 22.61
N HIS A 179 -5.71 20.04 21.64
CA HIS A 179 -5.27 21.42 21.45
C HIS A 179 -6.42 22.42 21.65
N PRO A 180 -6.18 23.60 22.27
CA PRO A 180 -7.16 24.67 22.29
C PRO A 180 -7.34 25.26 20.88
N TYR A 181 -8.53 25.77 20.62
CA TYR A 181 -8.82 26.42 19.33
C TYR A 181 -7.96 27.67 19.11
N ASP A 182 -7.89 28.54 20.11
CA ASP A 182 -7.11 29.77 20.09
C ASP A 182 -6.30 29.89 21.39
N ASP A 183 -5.07 30.35 21.27
CA ASP A 183 -4.21 30.62 22.41
C ASP A 183 -4.22 32.14 22.70
N ALA A 184 -5.05 32.55 23.63
CA ALA A 184 -5.29 33.98 23.96
C ALA A 184 -4.11 34.66 24.67
N GLY A 185 -2.88 34.15 24.56
CA GLY A 185 -1.71 34.85 25.09
C GLY A 185 -0.60 33.96 25.67
N GLY A 186 -0.55 32.72 25.32
CA GLY A 186 0.51 31.79 25.70
C GLY A 186 1.42 31.37 24.52
N ASP A 187 2.60 30.86 24.84
CA ASP A 187 3.49 30.20 23.88
C ASP A 187 3.01 28.77 23.50
N GLY A 188 1.72 28.48 23.65
CA GLY A 188 1.11 27.19 23.44
C GLY A 188 0.78 26.90 21.98
N THR A 189 0.68 25.61 21.64
CA THR A 189 0.19 25.16 20.32
C THR A 189 -1.33 25.25 20.27
N SER A 190 -1.89 26.01 19.32
CA SER A 190 -3.34 26.11 19.10
C SER A 190 -3.73 25.67 17.70
N LEU A 191 -4.97 25.23 17.52
CA LEU A 191 -5.48 24.77 16.22
C LEU A 191 -5.43 25.87 15.18
N ARG A 192 -5.66 27.11 15.57
CA ARG A 192 -5.68 28.30 14.71
C ARG A 192 -4.29 28.88 14.48
N GLY A 193 -3.48 28.98 15.53
CA GLY A 193 -2.18 29.69 15.49
C GLY A 193 -1.03 28.82 14.99
N SER A 194 -1.12 27.50 15.16
CA SER A 194 -0.01 26.56 14.94
C SER A 194 -0.37 25.48 13.91
N THR A 195 -1.03 25.87 12.83
CA THR A 195 -1.56 24.94 11.81
C THR A 195 -0.51 23.96 11.26
N ASP A 196 0.75 24.39 11.08
CA ASP A 196 1.82 23.54 10.57
C ASP A 196 2.23 22.44 11.57
N ILE A 197 2.25 22.77 12.87
CA ILE A 197 2.56 21.81 13.93
C ILE A 197 1.43 20.79 14.05
N VAL A 198 0.19 21.27 14.07
CA VAL A 198 -1.02 20.45 14.14
C VAL A 198 -1.11 19.52 12.92
N ALA A 199 -0.80 20.03 11.72
CA ALA A 199 -0.78 19.24 10.49
C ALA A 199 0.31 18.14 10.54
N ALA A 200 1.50 18.46 11.07
CA ALA A 200 2.57 17.47 11.23
C ALA A 200 2.24 16.39 12.26
N GLU A 201 1.54 16.74 13.33
CA GLU A 201 1.06 15.80 14.33
C GLU A 201 -0.02 14.89 13.77
N LEU A 202 -1.00 15.45 13.07
CA LEU A 202 -2.04 14.71 12.35
C LEU A 202 -1.42 13.72 11.36
N ALA A 203 -0.45 14.16 10.56
CA ALA A 203 0.23 13.31 9.59
C ALA A 203 0.95 12.14 10.25
N ARG A 204 1.54 12.34 11.44
CA ARG A 204 2.21 11.30 12.22
C ARG A 204 1.24 10.29 12.81
N GLU A 205 0.05 10.73 13.18
CA GLU A 205 -0.98 9.87 13.78
C GLU A 205 -1.68 9.00 12.71
N VAL A 206 -1.78 9.47 11.48
CA VAL A 206 -2.39 8.75 10.35
C VAL A 206 -1.39 7.78 9.67
N ALA A 207 -0.07 8.01 9.77
CA ALA A 207 0.97 7.21 9.10
C ALA A 207 1.22 5.86 9.78
#